data_21b078c67b25af2cfb908636b13360c1
#
_entry.id   21b078c67b25af2cfb908636b13360c1
#
_cell.length_a   1.000
_cell.length_b   1.000
_cell.length_c   1.000
_cell.angle_alpha   90.00
_cell.angle_beta   90.00
_cell.angle_gamma   90.00
#
_symmetry.space_group_name_H-M   'P 1'
#
loop_
_entity.id
_entity.type
_entity.pdbx_description
1 polymer ?
#
loop_
_entity_poly.entity_id
_entity_poly.type
_entity_poly.pdbx_seq_one_letter_code
_entity_poly.pdbx_strand_id
1 'polypeptide(L)'
;MILGENIIPVLTKRPSASIVGELGNKPDSEFEVGAKSIKPIKAVVGLEFSMETLVANPANTMDMMSEELSAALARQIDLAIIHGRQASDGQALSGSPEFINQTTNRVKVAGTPETADSELWAGYDLVVGGSTARDFTGFAMDPRMVSMLANARDKEGRRLNPEIPMGGQVTNYAGQPVAVSRSVSGQMVASADTKVRAFGGDWNALRFGRALDISLKRIEYGDPFGNGDLQRRNAVAFLTEVIFGWAILDKDAFVAYELGGEG
;
A
#
# COMPACT_ATOMS: atom_id res chain seq x y z
N MET A 1 9.49 12.45 -10.20
CA MET A 1 10.04 12.96 -8.91
C MET A 1 11.54 13.17 -9.08
N ILE A 2 12.11 14.23 -8.53
CA ILE A 2 13.56 14.49 -8.54
C ILE A 2 14.18 13.98 -7.22
N LEU A 3 15.52 13.78 -7.23
CA LEU A 3 16.29 13.38 -6.04
C LEU A 3 16.41 14.52 -5.03
N GLY A 4 15.30 15.03 -4.55
CA GLY A 4 15.23 16.11 -3.59
C GLY A 4 13.84 16.19 -3.00
N GLU A 5 13.61 17.18 -2.17
CA GLU A 5 12.27 17.42 -1.63
C GLU A 5 11.34 17.91 -2.74
N ASN A 6 10.25 17.18 -2.94
CA ASN A 6 9.23 17.53 -3.92
C ASN A 6 8.00 18.04 -3.18
N ILE A 7 7.57 19.25 -3.50
CA ILE A 7 6.42 19.91 -2.87
C ILE A 7 5.19 19.70 -3.75
N ILE A 8 4.13 19.19 -3.16
CA ILE A 8 2.82 19.04 -3.81
C ILE A 8 1.85 20.04 -3.18
N PRO A 9 1.22 20.91 -3.98
CA PRO A 9 0.16 21.78 -3.48
C PRO A 9 -1.07 20.94 -3.11
N VAL A 10 -1.66 21.21 -1.95
CA VAL A 10 -2.86 20.55 -1.43
C VAL A 10 -3.90 21.61 -1.16
N LEU A 11 -5.08 21.42 -1.72
CA LEU A 11 -6.21 22.32 -1.46
C LEU A 11 -6.75 22.03 -0.05
N THR A 12 -6.54 22.98 0.87
CA THR A 12 -7.00 22.87 2.27
C THR A 12 -8.39 23.48 2.47
N LYS A 13 -8.76 24.48 1.67
CA LYS A 13 -10.08 25.10 1.69
C LYS A 13 -10.62 25.28 0.28
N ARG A 14 -11.79 24.74 0.03
CA ARG A 14 -12.47 24.87 -1.26
C ARG A 14 -13.36 26.11 -1.28
N PRO A 15 -13.37 26.86 -2.41
CA PRO A 15 -14.28 27.97 -2.55
C PRO A 15 -15.74 27.51 -2.57
N SER A 16 -16.62 28.27 -1.97
CA SER A 16 -18.06 28.04 -1.98
C SER A 16 -18.77 29.04 -2.88
N ALA A 17 -19.73 28.58 -3.67
CA ALA A 17 -20.58 29.44 -4.47
C ALA A 17 -21.85 29.82 -3.67
N SER A 18 -22.30 31.06 -3.82
CA SER A 18 -23.55 31.57 -3.23
C SER A 18 -24.50 32.06 -4.31
N ILE A 19 -25.78 31.81 -4.14
CA ILE A 19 -26.82 32.37 -4.99
C ILE A 19 -27.18 33.74 -4.44
N VAL A 20 -27.10 34.77 -5.26
CA VAL A 20 -27.38 36.16 -4.88
C VAL A 20 -28.58 36.65 -5.71
N GLY A 21 -29.53 37.28 -5.05
CA GLY A 21 -30.65 37.93 -5.73
C GLY A 21 -30.25 39.17 -6.51
N GLU A 22 -31.17 39.71 -7.30
CA GLU A 22 -30.99 40.95 -8.03
C GLU A 22 -30.62 42.10 -7.08
N LEU A 23 -29.52 42.82 -7.39
CA LEU A 23 -28.93 43.89 -6.55
C LEU A 23 -28.32 43.43 -5.21
N GLY A 24 -28.20 42.12 -4.96
CA GLY A 24 -27.56 41.59 -3.76
C GLY A 24 -26.04 41.71 -3.77
N ASN A 25 -25.42 41.92 -2.61
CA ASN A 25 -23.99 41.96 -2.47
C ASN A 25 -23.37 40.56 -2.79
N LYS A 26 -22.31 40.52 -3.58
CA LYS A 26 -21.56 39.32 -3.88
C LYS A 26 -20.69 38.95 -2.69
N PRO A 27 -20.88 37.79 -2.03
CA PRO A 27 -20.03 37.36 -0.95
C PRO A 27 -18.64 36.93 -1.47
N ASP A 28 -17.62 37.11 -0.66
CA ASP A 28 -16.29 36.59 -0.90
C ASP A 28 -16.23 35.11 -0.52
N SER A 29 -15.34 34.39 -1.16
CA SER A 29 -15.10 32.96 -0.92
C SER A 29 -13.62 32.72 -0.73
N GLU A 30 -13.26 32.14 0.39
CA GLU A 30 -11.88 31.85 0.72
C GLU A 30 -11.36 30.60 -0.02
N PHE A 31 -10.13 30.70 -0.52
CA PHE A 31 -9.39 29.63 -1.17
C PHE A 31 -8.03 29.51 -0.49
N GLU A 32 -7.70 28.31 0.00
CA GLU A 32 -6.45 28.09 0.70
C GLU A 32 -5.72 26.88 0.13
N VAL A 33 -4.43 27.05 -0.10
CA VAL A 33 -3.54 25.99 -0.61
C VAL A 33 -2.43 25.75 0.39
N GLY A 34 -2.42 24.56 0.97
CA GLY A 34 -1.29 24.06 1.74
C GLY A 34 -0.24 23.39 0.86
N ALA A 35 0.83 22.94 1.47
CA ALA A 35 1.89 22.20 0.80
C ALA A 35 2.24 20.93 1.58
N LYS A 36 2.37 19.81 0.88
CA LYS A 36 2.97 18.58 1.43
C LYS A 36 4.25 18.25 0.69
N SER A 37 5.27 17.85 1.43
CA SER A 37 6.55 17.44 0.85
C SER A 37 6.62 15.91 0.72
N ILE A 38 7.18 15.45 -0.40
CA ILE A 38 7.58 14.06 -0.60
C ILE A 38 9.08 13.97 -0.44
N LYS A 39 9.52 13.19 0.54
CA LYS A 39 10.94 12.87 0.74
C LYS A 39 11.26 11.56 0.05
N PRO A 40 12.27 11.51 -0.83
CA PRO A 40 12.67 10.26 -1.46
C PRO A 40 13.28 9.30 -0.44
N ILE A 41 12.86 8.03 -0.52
CA ILE A 41 13.36 6.92 0.27
C ILE A 41 13.95 5.89 -0.69
N LYS A 42 15.04 5.26 -0.28
CA LYS A 42 15.72 4.24 -1.06
C LYS A 42 15.42 2.85 -0.50
N ALA A 43 14.89 1.97 -1.33
CA ALA A 43 14.80 0.55 -1.05
C ALA A 43 15.82 -0.22 -1.87
N VAL A 44 16.47 -1.19 -1.22
CA VAL A 44 17.55 -1.97 -1.80
C VAL A 44 17.34 -3.42 -1.44
N VAL A 45 17.60 -4.31 -2.39
CA VAL A 45 17.70 -5.74 -2.15
C VAL A 45 18.89 -6.29 -2.93
N GLY A 46 19.65 -7.18 -2.32
CA GLY A 46 20.83 -7.79 -2.94
C GLY A 46 20.93 -9.26 -2.62
N LEU A 47 21.49 -10.01 -3.56
CA LEU A 47 21.77 -11.43 -3.46
C LEU A 47 23.20 -11.69 -3.92
N GLU A 48 23.84 -12.71 -3.34
CA GLU A 48 25.18 -13.16 -3.70
C GLU A 48 25.14 -14.63 -4.08
N PHE A 49 25.80 -14.98 -5.17
CA PHE A 49 25.92 -16.34 -5.67
C PHE A 49 27.37 -16.69 -5.98
N SER A 50 27.71 -17.97 -5.84
CA SER A 50 29.00 -18.44 -6.38
C SER A 50 28.98 -18.46 -7.91
N MET A 51 30.13 -18.27 -8.53
CA MET A 51 30.26 -18.31 -9.98
C MET A 51 29.88 -19.71 -10.53
N GLU A 52 30.14 -20.76 -9.77
CA GLU A 52 29.78 -22.14 -10.13
C GLU A 52 28.26 -22.29 -10.22
N THR A 53 27.52 -21.71 -9.28
CA THR A 53 26.04 -21.72 -9.31
C THR A 53 25.52 -20.98 -10.52
N LEU A 54 26.11 -19.84 -10.88
CA LEU A 54 25.69 -19.07 -12.04
C LEU A 54 25.95 -19.78 -13.35
N VAL A 55 27.13 -20.42 -13.50
CA VAL A 55 27.50 -21.17 -14.69
C VAL A 55 26.64 -22.43 -14.85
N ALA A 56 26.38 -23.14 -13.76
CA ALA A 56 25.53 -24.32 -13.79
C ALA A 56 24.06 -23.98 -14.06
N ASN A 57 23.62 -22.75 -13.66
CA ASN A 57 22.23 -22.24 -13.76
C ASN A 57 21.16 -23.33 -13.54
N PRO A 58 21.20 -24.08 -12.41
CA PRO A 58 20.25 -25.15 -12.19
C PRO A 58 18.82 -24.59 -12.13
N ALA A 59 17.90 -25.22 -12.87
CA ALA A 59 16.48 -24.91 -12.85
C ALA A 59 16.13 -23.44 -13.15
N ASN A 60 16.84 -22.74 -14.03
CA ASN A 60 16.62 -21.33 -14.37
C ASN A 60 16.67 -20.38 -13.15
N THR A 61 17.61 -20.62 -12.25
CA THR A 61 17.76 -19.85 -11.00
C THR A 61 17.86 -18.34 -11.24
N MET A 62 18.43 -17.92 -12.38
CA MET A 62 18.59 -16.50 -12.71
C MET A 62 17.26 -15.80 -12.99
N ASP A 63 16.34 -16.45 -13.68
CA ASP A 63 15.02 -15.89 -13.97
C ASP A 63 14.19 -15.79 -12.67
N MET A 64 14.17 -16.85 -11.87
CA MET A 64 13.55 -16.86 -10.54
C MET A 64 14.10 -15.76 -9.62
N MET A 65 15.42 -15.54 -9.64
CA MET A 65 16.04 -14.48 -8.86
C MET A 65 15.53 -13.09 -9.27
N SER A 66 15.45 -12.82 -10.56
CA SER A 66 15.00 -11.51 -11.06
C SER A 66 13.55 -11.21 -10.65
N GLU A 67 12.69 -12.23 -10.72
CA GLU A 67 11.29 -12.13 -10.27
C GLU A 67 11.20 -11.90 -8.76
N GLU A 68 11.94 -12.66 -7.96
CA GLU A 68 11.91 -12.53 -6.49
C GLU A 68 12.50 -11.20 -6.00
N LEU A 69 13.55 -10.68 -6.63
CA LEU A 69 14.09 -9.35 -6.30
C LEU A 69 13.06 -8.25 -6.56
N SER A 70 12.38 -8.32 -7.70
CA SER A 70 11.32 -7.36 -8.06
C SER A 70 10.13 -7.46 -7.11
N ALA A 71 9.71 -8.68 -6.79
CA ALA A 71 8.63 -8.93 -5.83
C ALA A 71 9.00 -8.47 -4.41
N ALA A 72 10.25 -8.64 -3.98
CA ALA A 72 10.72 -8.17 -2.68
C ALA A 72 10.67 -6.64 -2.58
N LEU A 73 11.10 -5.91 -3.63
CA LEU A 73 10.98 -4.45 -3.67
C LEU A 73 9.53 -3.99 -3.66
N ALA A 74 8.64 -4.63 -4.44
CA ALA A 74 7.22 -4.29 -4.46
C ALA A 74 6.59 -4.49 -3.06
N ARG A 75 6.87 -5.62 -2.40
CA ARG A 75 6.41 -5.88 -1.03
C ARG A 75 6.91 -4.83 -0.04
N GLN A 76 8.18 -4.39 -0.15
CA GLN A 76 8.73 -3.35 0.71
C GLN A 76 8.07 -1.99 0.47
N ILE A 77 7.79 -1.62 -0.79
CA ILE A 77 7.09 -0.38 -1.15
C ILE A 77 5.68 -0.37 -0.54
N ASP A 78 4.93 -1.45 -0.72
CA ASP A 78 3.58 -1.57 -0.17
C ASP A 78 3.59 -1.45 1.35
N LEU A 79 4.48 -2.19 2.03
CA LEU A 79 4.58 -2.18 3.49
C LEU A 79 4.96 -0.79 4.02
N ALA A 80 5.83 -0.08 3.30
CA ALA A 80 6.22 1.28 3.64
C ALA A 80 5.05 2.26 3.55
N ILE A 81 4.28 2.22 2.47
CA ILE A 81 3.15 3.12 2.23
C ILE A 81 1.97 2.81 3.17
N ILE A 82 1.69 1.52 3.39
CA ILE A 82 0.52 1.09 4.16
C ILE A 82 0.79 1.16 5.67
N HIS A 83 1.95 0.70 6.13
CA HIS A 83 2.26 0.54 7.56
C HIS A 83 3.46 1.33 8.07
N GLY A 84 4.24 1.98 7.19
CA GLY A 84 5.46 2.71 7.57
C GLY A 84 6.54 1.82 8.17
N ARG A 85 6.66 0.55 7.73
CA ARG A 85 7.57 -0.45 8.29
C ARG A 85 8.54 -1.01 7.25
N GLN A 86 9.62 -1.59 7.74
CA GLN A 86 10.55 -2.38 6.95
C GLN A 86 10.15 -3.86 6.96
N ALA A 87 10.30 -4.55 5.83
CA ALA A 87 10.00 -5.97 5.73
C ALA A 87 11.10 -6.85 6.38
N SER A 88 12.35 -6.37 6.38
CA SER A 88 13.51 -7.12 6.86
C SER A 88 13.52 -7.36 8.36
N ASP A 89 13.06 -6.39 9.16
CA ASP A 89 13.12 -6.40 10.61
C ASP A 89 11.79 -6.02 11.31
N GLY A 90 10.78 -5.61 10.52
CA GLY A 90 9.48 -5.17 11.02
C GLY A 90 9.50 -3.82 11.75
N GLN A 91 10.63 -3.12 11.76
CA GLN A 91 10.78 -1.85 12.45
C GLN A 91 10.14 -0.70 11.66
N ALA A 92 9.79 0.38 12.36
CA ALA A 92 9.29 1.60 11.75
C ALA A 92 10.37 2.25 10.87
N LEU A 93 9.95 2.83 9.76
CA LEU A 93 10.84 3.56 8.87
C LEU A 93 11.41 4.80 9.56
N SER A 94 12.69 5.07 9.36
CA SER A 94 13.32 6.28 9.83
C SER A 94 12.74 7.51 9.14
N GLY A 95 12.64 8.63 9.89
CA GLY A 95 12.06 9.87 9.38
C GLY A 95 10.54 9.95 9.44
N SER A 96 9.88 8.96 10.02
CA SER A 96 8.44 8.91 10.30
C SER A 96 7.56 9.41 9.14
N PRO A 97 7.66 8.83 7.94
CA PRO A 97 6.77 9.21 6.86
C PRO A 97 5.33 8.87 7.24
N GLU A 98 4.37 9.66 6.75
CA GLU A 98 2.95 9.33 6.91
C GLU A 98 2.62 8.04 6.18
N PHE A 99 1.75 7.20 6.75
CA PHE A 99 1.31 5.94 6.15
C PHE A 99 -0.19 5.72 6.33
N ILE A 100 -0.81 4.93 5.46
CA ILE A 100 -2.28 4.79 5.37
C ILE A 100 -2.88 4.29 6.69
N ASN A 101 -2.23 3.36 7.38
CA ASN A 101 -2.74 2.82 8.65
C ASN A 101 -2.73 3.82 9.82
N GLN A 102 -2.33 5.09 9.59
CA GLN A 102 -2.51 6.18 10.55
C GLN A 102 -3.89 6.83 10.47
N THR A 103 -4.78 6.37 9.58
CA THR A 103 -6.16 6.85 9.50
C THR A 103 -6.87 6.72 10.85
N THR A 104 -7.70 7.71 11.17
CA THR A 104 -8.58 7.71 12.36
C THR A 104 -9.87 6.92 12.11
N ASN A 105 -10.28 6.77 10.83
CA ASN A 105 -11.45 6.00 10.46
C ASN A 105 -11.16 4.50 10.57
N ARG A 106 -11.75 3.85 11.57
CA ARG A 106 -11.55 2.42 11.83
C ARG A 106 -12.87 1.70 12.01
N VAL A 107 -13.02 0.58 11.32
CA VAL A 107 -14.14 -0.35 11.49
C VAL A 107 -13.62 -1.63 12.13
N LYS A 108 -14.24 -2.04 13.22
CA LYS A 108 -13.97 -3.33 13.84
C LYS A 108 -14.70 -4.43 13.08
N VAL A 109 -13.93 -5.38 12.55
CA VAL A 109 -14.43 -6.54 11.81
C VAL A 109 -14.49 -7.72 12.76
N ALA A 110 -15.65 -8.40 12.84
CA ALA A 110 -15.80 -9.57 13.69
C ALA A 110 -14.96 -10.78 13.24
N GLY A 111 -14.50 -10.76 11.98
CA GLY A 111 -13.71 -11.86 11.42
C GLY A 111 -14.56 -13.05 10.97
N THR A 112 -15.86 -12.84 10.83
CA THR A 112 -16.83 -13.86 10.39
C THR A 112 -17.40 -13.49 9.02
N PRO A 113 -17.75 -14.49 8.19
CA PRO A 113 -18.35 -14.24 6.88
C PRO A 113 -19.71 -13.51 6.93
N GLU A 114 -20.47 -13.71 8.02
CA GLU A 114 -21.84 -13.22 8.16
C GLU A 114 -21.91 -11.69 8.23
N THR A 115 -20.90 -11.06 8.80
CA THR A 115 -20.87 -9.60 9.02
C THR A 115 -19.95 -8.84 8.07
N ALA A 116 -19.05 -9.55 7.38
CA ALA A 116 -17.99 -8.96 6.58
C ALA A 116 -18.50 -7.96 5.54
N ASP A 117 -19.61 -8.26 4.88
CA ASP A 117 -20.22 -7.39 3.87
C ASP A 117 -20.74 -6.08 4.49
N SER A 118 -21.52 -6.18 5.58
CA SER A 118 -22.07 -5.00 6.28
C SER A 118 -20.97 -4.13 6.90
N GLU A 119 -19.89 -4.74 7.37
CA GLU A 119 -18.73 -4.02 7.94
C GLU A 119 -17.98 -3.22 6.87
N LEU A 120 -17.86 -3.75 5.65
CA LEU A 120 -17.28 -2.99 4.53
C LEU A 120 -18.14 -1.79 4.16
N TRP A 121 -19.47 -1.94 4.14
CA TRP A 121 -20.39 -0.83 3.90
C TRP A 121 -20.33 0.23 5.01
N ALA A 122 -20.19 -0.15 6.28
CA ALA A 122 -20.00 0.78 7.38
C ALA A 122 -18.75 1.67 7.20
N GLY A 123 -17.66 1.10 6.67
CA GLY A 123 -16.46 1.88 6.36
C GLY A 123 -16.63 2.79 5.15
N TYR A 124 -17.40 2.37 4.15
CA TYR A 124 -17.78 3.24 3.05
C TYR A 124 -18.51 4.49 3.57
N ASP A 125 -19.47 4.31 4.46
CA ASP A 125 -20.24 5.42 5.06
C ASP A 125 -19.34 6.38 5.85
N LEU A 126 -18.31 5.90 6.55
CA LEU A 126 -17.37 6.75 7.27
C LEU A 126 -16.56 7.66 6.33
N VAL A 127 -16.21 7.20 5.15
CA VAL A 127 -15.44 8.00 4.18
C VAL A 127 -16.33 8.98 3.43
N VAL A 128 -17.46 8.51 2.91
CA VAL A 128 -18.36 9.32 2.09
C VAL A 128 -19.18 10.30 2.95
N GLY A 129 -19.61 9.88 4.14
CA GLY A 129 -20.37 10.69 5.11
C GLY A 129 -19.50 11.57 6.01
N GLY A 130 -18.18 11.50 5.91
CA GLY A 130 -17.26 12.29 6.71
C GLY A 130 -17.33 13.81 6.41
N SER A 131 -16.74 14.62 7.29
CA SER A 131 -16.79 16.09 7.21
C SER A 131 -16.21 16.67 5.91
N THR A 132 -15.30 15.92 5.24
CA THR A 132 -14.68 16.31 3.97
C THR A 132 -15.36 15.73 2.74
N ALA A 133 -16.39 14.90 2.92
CA ALA A 133 -17.18 14.24 1.86
C ALA A 133 -16.26 13.78 0.69
N ARG A 134 -15.59 12.66 0.87
CA ARG A 134 -14.66 12.09 -0.12
C ARG A 134 -15.36 11.08 -1.00
N ASP A 135 -14.87 10.97 -2.24
CA ASP A 135 -15.27 9.85 -3.12
C ASP A 135 -14.61 8.57 -2.62
N PHE A 136 -15.30 7.45 -2.81
CA PHE A 136 -14.73 6.14 -2.52
C PHE A 136 -14.31 5.49 -3.83
N THR A 137 -13.01 5.23 -4.01
CA THR A 137 -12.45 4.83 -5.31
C THR A 137 -11.94 3.39 -5.35
N GLY A 138 -11.96 2.65 -4.24
CA GLY A 138 -11.58 1.24 -4.23
C GLY A 138 -11.13 0.69 -2.88
N PHE A 139 -10.79 -0.59 -2.91
CA PHE A 139 -10.31 -1.35 -1.75
C PHE A 139 -8.93 -1.95 -1.99
N ALA A 140 -8.13 -2.04 -0.92
CA ALA A 140 -7.01 -2.95 -0.81
C ALA A 140 -7.34 -4.00 0.25
N MET A 141 -7.32 -5.28 -0.11
CA MET A 141 -7.79 -6.37 0.76
C MET A 141 -6.70 -7.43 1.01
N ASP A 142 -6.65 -7.93 2.24
CA ASP A 142 -5.91 -9.15 2.56
C ASP A 142 -6.65 -10.36 1.98
N PRO A 143 -5.96 -11.41 1.48
CA PRO A 143 -6.61 -12.63 0.98
C PRO A 143 -7.61 -13.26 1.97
N ARG A 144 -7.41 -13.08 3.28
CA ARG A 144 -8.33 -13.56 4.32
C ARG A 144 -9.66 -12.82 4.31
N MET A 145 -9.65 -11.50 4.02
CA MET A 145 -10.89 -10.73 3.85
C MET A 145 -11.67 -11.19 2.63
N VAL A 146 -10.97 -11.42 1.52
CA VAL A 146 -11.59 -11.97 0.31
C VAL A 146 -12.23 -13.34 0.59
N SER A 147 -11.57 -14.20 1.37
CA SER A 147 -12.11 -15.48 1.78
C SER A 147 -13.39 -15.35 2.62
N MET A 148 -13.44 -14.38 3.55
CA MET A 148 -14.64 -14.10 4.34
C MET A 148 -15.80 -13.66 3.44
N LEU A 149 -15.57 -12.73 2.52
CA LEU A 149 -16.58 -12.27 1.56
C LEU A 149 -17.09 -13.39 0.64
N ALA A 150 -16.18 -14.25 0.16
CA ALA A 150 -16.53 -15.39 -0.68
C ALA A 150 -17.43 -16.42 0.04
N ASN A 151 -17.27 -16.52 1.36
CA ASN A 151 -18.05 -17.45 2.20
C ASN A 151 -19.30 -16.80 2.84
N ALA A 152 -19.50 -15.48 2.66
CA ALA A 152 -20.67 -14.79 3.17
C ALA A 152 -21.97 -15.38 2.58
N ARG A 153 -22.93 -15.69 3.45
CA ARG A 153 -24.19 -16.34 3.08
C ARG A 153 -25.37 -15.60 3.69
N ASP A 154 -26.50 -15.65 2.99
CA ASP A 154 -27.78 -15.21 3.54
C ASP A 154 -28.36 -16.26 4.50
N LYS A 155 -29.51 -15.94 5.11
CA LYS A 155 -30.21 -16.84 6.04
C LYS A 155 -30.69 -18.14 5.40
N GLU A 156 -30.83 -18.15 4.08
CA GLU A 156 -31.21 -19.30 3.25
C GLU A 156 -30.01 -20.11 2.77
N GLY A 157 -28.77 -19.74 3.17
CA GLY A 157 -27.53 -20.43 2.83
C GLY A 157 -26.99 -20.11 1.44
N ARG A 158 -27.55 -19.12 0.72
CA ARG A 158 -27.05 -18.70 -0.60
C ARG A 158 -25.87 -17.76 -0.43
N ARG A 159 -24.88 -17.84 -1.32
CA ARG A 159 -23.73 -16.94 -1.30
C ARG A 159 -24.17 -15.50 -1.61
N LEU A 160 -23.74 -14.54 -0.80
CA LEU A 160 -23.96 -13.10 -1.04
C LEU A 160 -23.13 -12.59 -2.21
N ASN A 161 -21.90 -13.06 -2.33
CA ASN A 161 -20.94 -12.64 -3.36
C ASN A 161 -20.56 -13.81 -4.27
N PRO A 162 -21.47 -14.29 -5.15
CA PRO A 162 -21.19 -15.42 -6.02
C PRO A 162 -20.14 -15.13 -7.10
N GLU A 163 -19.90 -13.85 -7.40
CA GLU A 163 -18.90 -13.37 -8.36
C GLU A 163 -17.46 -13.50 -7.87
N ILE A 164 -17.23 -13.70 -6.56
CA ILE A 164 -15.89 -13.90 -6.02
C ILE A 164 -15.46 -15.35 -6.28
N PRO A 165 -14.48 -15.58 -7.17
CA PRO A 165 -14.04 -16.94 -7.50
C PRO A 165 -13.15 -17.51 -6.40
N MET A 166 -13.20 -18.82 -6.22
CA MET A 166 -12.23 -19.53 -5.39
C MET A 166 -10.94 -19.72 -6.19
N GLY A 167 -9.84 -19.08 -5.72
CA GLY A 167 -8.52 -19.18 -6.36
C GLY A 167 -8.28 -18.27 -7.57
N GLY A 168 -9.20 -17.37 -7.91
CA GLY A 168 -9.00 -16.33 -8.92
C GLY A 168 -8.56 -15.00 -8.32
N GLN A 169 -8.11 -14.07 -9.17
CA GLN A 169 -7.90 -12.68 -8.75
C GLN A 169 -9.26 -11.98 -8.67
N VAL A 170 -9.54 -11.40 -7.50
CA VAL A 170 -10.68 -10.52 -7.31
C VAL A 170 -10.24 -9.11 -7.70
N THR A 171 -10.86 -8.55 -8.73
CA THR A 171 -10.54 -7.20 -9.23
C THR A 171 -11.63 -6.19 -8.97
N ASN A 172 -12.82 -6.65 -8.54
CA ASN A 172 -13.98 -5.80 -8.28
C ASN A 172 -14.79 -6.35 -7.11
N TYR A 173 -15.32 -5.46 -6.28
CA TYR A 173 -16.29 -5.76 -5.23
C TYR A 173 -17.30 -4.60 -5.14
N ALA A 174 -18.58 -4.91 -5.21
CA ALA A 174 -19.68 -3.93 -5.17
C ALA A 174 -19.50 -2.76 -6.19
N GLY A 175 -18.94 -3.03 -7.38
CA GLY A 175 -18.66 -2.02 -8.40
C GLY A 175 -17.37 -1.22 -8.19
N GLN A 176 -16.64 -1.42 -7.08
CA GLN A 176 -15.38 -0.76 -6.79
C GLN A 176 -14.18 -1.67 -7.11
N PRO A 177 -13.08 -1.12 -7.64
CA PRO A 177 -11.87 -1.88 -7.88
C PRO A 177 -11.25 -2.39 -6.57
N VAL A 178 -10.71 -3.60 -6.62
CA VAL A 178 -10.07 -4.28 -5.50
C VAL A 178 -8.66 -4.70 -5.88
N ALA A 179 -7.70 -4.35 -5.04
CA ALA A 179 -6.35 -4.90 -5.07
C ALA A 179 -6.16 -5.88 -3.90
N VAL A 180 -5.73 -7.11 -4.19
CA VAL A 180 -5.52 -8.14 -3.16
C VAL A 180 -4.03 -8.32 -2.91
N SER A 181 -3.60 -8.08 -1.66
CA SER A 181 -2.20 -8.25 -1.26
C SER A 181 -2.08 -8.60 0.23
N ARG A 182 -1.11 -9.45 0.55
CA ARG A 182 -0.74 -9.72 1.96
C ARG A 182 -0.11 -8.52 2.66
N SER A 183 0.37 -7.53 1.91
CA SER A 183 0.90 -6.27 2.46
C SER A 183 -0.14 -5.52 3.28
N VAL A 184 -1.43 -5.72 3.00
CA VAL A 184 -2.56 -5.10 3.70
C VAL A 184 -2.60 -5.44 5.18
N SER A 185 -2.31 -6.69 5.55
CA SER A 185 -2.22 -7.11 6.95
C SER A 185 -0.88 -6.76 7.60
N GLY A 186 0.10 -6.32 6.83
CA GLY A 186 1.44 -6.06 7.32
C GLY A 186 2.26 -7.31 7.65
N GLN A 187 1.68 -8.51 7.52
CA GLN A 187 2.35 -9.77 7.80
C GLN A 187 3.26 -10.17 6.65
N MET A 188 4.50 -9.72 6.71
CA MET A 188 5.51 -9.97 5.68
C MET A 188 6.89 -10.16 6.29
N VAL A 189 7.59 -11.22 5.90
CA VAL A 189 8.94 -11.56 6.37
C VAL A 189 9.03 -11.44 7.90
N ALA A 190 9.70 -10.42 8.45
CA ALA A 190 9.82 -10.18 9.89
C ALA A 190 8.72 -9.22 10.45
N SER A 191 7.90 -8.60 9.59
CA SER A 191 6.83 -7.72 10.05
C SER A 191 5.63 -8.52 10.55
N ALA A 192 5.14 -8.18 11.76
CA ALA A 192 4.01 -8.85 12.37
C ALA A 192 2.66 -8.43 11.76
N ASP A 193 1.67 -9.34 11.86
CA ASP A 193 0.27 -9.07 11.50
C ASP A 193 -0.30 -7.92 12.34
N THR A 194 -0.77 -6.87 11.68
CA THR A 194 -1.41 -5.71 12.31
C THR A 194 -2.89 -5.94 12.61
N LYS A 195 -3.43 -7.13 12.28
CA LYS A 195 -4.85 -7.49 12.32
C LYS A 195 -5.73 -6.69 11.35
N VAL A 196 -5.20 -5.77 10.57
CA VAL A 196 -5.95 -5.10 9.49
C VAL A 196 -6.21 -6.10 8.37
N ARG A 197 -7.44 -6.11 7.85
CA ARG A 197 -7.88 -7.04 6.79
C ARG A 197 -8.23 -6.34 5.48
N ALA A 198 -8.54 -5.05 5.54
CA ALA A 198 -8.75 -4.24 4.35
C ALA A 198 -8.48 -2.76 4.64
N PHE A 199 -8.20 -2.03 3.58
CA PHE A 199 -8.30 -0.58 3.53
C PHE A 199 -9.24 -0.20 2.41
N GLY A 200 -10.08 0.80 2.62
CA GLY A 200 -10.91 1.40 1.61
C GLY A 200 -10.77 2.91 1.62
N GLY A 201 -11.23 3.59 0.58
CA GLY A 201 -11.24 5.05 0.57
C GLY A 201 -10.94 5.69 -0.77
N ASP A 202 -10.57 6.97 -0.71
CA ASP A 202 -10.16 7.75 -1.87
C ASP A 202 -8.66 7.61 -2.13
N TRP A 203 -8.30 6.70 -3.03
CA TRP A 203 -6.91 6.47 -3.42
C TRP A 203 -6.28 7.65 -4.17
N ASN A 204 -7.07 8.62 -4.62
CA ASN A 204 -6.54 9.87 -5.18
C ASN A 204 -5.90 10.76 -4.09
N ALA A 205 -6.16 10.50 -2.82
CA ALA A 205 -5.48 11.17 -1.72
C ALA A 205 -4.04 10.65 -1.48
N LEU A 206 -3.65 9.54 -2.11
CA LEU A 206 -2.28 9.04 -2.12
C LEU A 206 -1.54 9.53 -3.37
N ARG A 207 -0.42 10.20 -3.18
CA ARG A 207 0.48 10.60 -4.26
C ARG A 207 1.77 9.80 -4.16
N PHE A 208 2.11 9.10 -5.21
CA PHE A 208 3.30 8.26 -5.32
C PHE A 208 4.18 8.74 -6.47
N GLY A 209 5.50 8.69 -6.28
CA GLY A 209 6.44 9.00 -7.34
C GLY A 209 7.72 8.20 -7.20
N ARG A 210 8.33 7.87 -8.33
CA ARG A 210 9.67 7.27 -8.41
C ARG A 210 10.66 8.30 -8.92
N ALA A 211 11.84 8.34 -8.31
CA ALA A 211 12.96 9.19 -8.76
C ALA A 211 13.98 8.36 -9.55
N LEU A 212 14.14 7.09 -9.21
CA LEU A 212 14.96 6.12 -9.93
C LEU A 212 14.14 4.85 -10.11
N ASP A 213 14.06 4.37 -11.34
CA ASP A 213 13.43 3.10 -11.67
C ASP A 213 14.27 1.92 -11.18
N ILE A 214 13.62 0.75 -11.05
CA ILE A 214 14.26 -0.49 -10.65
C ILE A 214 15.38 -0.82 -11.64
N SER A 215 16.61 -0.93 -11.12
CA SER A 215 17.77 -1.29 -11.90
C SER A 215 18.48 -2.48 -11.26
N LEU A 216 18.74 -3.52 -12.04
CA LEU A 216 19.56 -4.67 -11.62
C LEU A 216 21.02 -4.39 -11.96
N LYS A 217 21.87 -4.37 -10.95
CA LYS A 217 23.33 -4.23 -11.11
C LYS A 217 24.00 -5.55 -10.79
N ARG A 218 24.86 -6.03 -11.68
CA ARG A 218 25.76 -7.13 -11.44
C ARG A 218 27.11 -6.57 -10.97
N ILE A 219 27.62 -7.09 -9.86
CA ILE A 219 28.86 -6.67 -9.23
C ILE A 219 29.75 -7.90 -9.09
N GLU A 220 30.98 -7.84 -9.61
CA GLU A 220 31.92 -8.97 -9.64
C GLU A 220 33.17 -8.70 -8.79
N TYR A 221 33.26 -7.54 -8.15
CA TYR A 221 34.45 -7.15 -7.37
C TYR A 221 34.02 -6.33 -6.14
N GLY A 222 34.92 -6.26 -5.15
CA GLY A 222 34.68 -5.56 -3.89
C GLY A 222 33.87 -6.38 -2.90
N ASP A 223 33.41 -5.71 -1.84
CA ASP A 223 32.62 -6.32 -0.76
C ASP A 223 31.32 -5.53 -0.53
N PRO A 224 30.30 -5.70 -1.38
CA PRO A 224 29.07 -4.92 -1.30
C PRO A 224 28.20 -5.24 -0.07
N PHE A 225 28.40 -6.40 0.57
CA PHE A 225 27.56 -6.86 1.69
C PHE A 225 28.32 -7.12 2.99
N GLY A 226 29.63 -6.82 3.04
CA GLY A 226 30.45 -7.08 4.23
C GLY A 226 30.84 -8.52 4.46
N ASN A 227 30.68 -9.39 3.44
CA ASN A 227 30.98 -10.82 3.51
C ASN A 227 32.39 -11.16 3.06
N GLY A 228 33.22 -10.19 2.66
CA GLY A 228 34.53 -10.34 2.07
C GLY A 228 34.52 -10.17 0.54
N ASP A 229 35.68 -9.93 -0.01
CA ASP A 229 35.86 -9.59 -1.44
C ASP A 229 35.31 -10.70 -2.36
N LEU A 230 34.48 -10.30 -3.32
CA LEU A 230 33.79 -11.20 -4.25
C LEU A 230 34.75 -11.99 -5.13
N GLN A 231 35.83 -11.35 -5.64
CA GLN A 231 36.81 -12.03 -6.50
C GLN A 231 37.55 -13.13 -5.74
N ARG A 232 37.91 -12.88 -4.48
CA ARG A 232 38.59 -13.87 -3.64
C ARG A 232 37.75 -15.10 -3.33
N ARG A 233 36.42 -14.94 -3.36
CA ARG A 233 35.43 -15.99 -3.05
C ARG A 233 34.79 -16.60 -4.29
N ASN A 234 35.24 -16.19 -5.50
CA ASN A 234 34.63 -16.58 -6.77
C ASN A 234 33.10 -16.39 -6.77
N ALA A 235 32.66 -15.22 -6.32
CA ALA A 235 31.27 -14.87 -6.15
C ALA A 235 30.88 -13.66 -6.98
N VAL A 236 29.59 -13.55 -7.27
CA VAL A 236 28.95 -12.42 -7.97
C VAL A 236 27.77 -11.94 -7.16
N ALA A 237 27.65 -10.63 -6.99
CA ALA A 237 26.52 -10.01 -6.34
C ALA A 237 25.56 -9.38 -7.35
N PHE A 238 24.26 -9.48 -7.07
CA PHE A 238 23.19 -8.79 -7.79
C PHE A 238 22.52 -7.82 -6.82
N LEU A 239 22.48 -6.56 -7.21
CA LEU A 239 21.91 -5.48 -6.44
C LEU A 239 20.79 -4.83 -7.22
N THR A 240 19.61 -4.75 -6.61
CA THR A 240 18.48 -4.02 -7.17
C THR A 240 18.10 -2.90 -6.23
N GLU A 241 17.92 -1.70 -6.78
CA GLU A 241 17.56 -0.52 -5.99
C GLU A 241 16.45 0.28 -6.67
N VAL A 242 15.62 0.93 -5.86
CA VAL A 242 14.59 1.86 -6.29
C VAL A 242 14.58 3.07 -5.35
N ILE A 243 14.42 4.26 -5.90
CA ILE A 243 14.21 5.48 -5.12
C ILE A 243 12.80 5.96 -5.39
N PHE A 244 12.00 6.02 -4.35
CA PHE A 244 10.58 6.38 -4.42
C PHE A 244 10.19 7.26 -3.23
N GLY A 245 8.99 7.82 -3.29
CA GLY A 245 8.41 8.55 -2.19
C GLY A 245 6.91 8.70 -2.38
N TRP A 246 6.23 9.03 -1.30
CA TRP A 246 4.79 9.25 -1.31
C TRP A 246 4.39 10.38 -0.37
N ALA A 247 3.18 10.88 -0.56
CA ALA A 247 2.50 11.76 0.37
C ALA A 247 1.04 11.35 0.48
N ILE A 248 0.50 11.36 1.68
CA ILE A 248 -0.91 11.20 1.95
C ILE A 248 -1.49 12.59 2.13
N LEU A 249 -2.32 13.02 1.19
CA LEU A 249 -2.91 14.36 1.20
C LEU A 249 -3.86 14.55 2.38
N ASP A 250 -4.63 13.50 2.68
CA ASP A 250 -5.57 13.45 3.79
C ASP A 250 -5.64 12.02 4.34
N LYS A 251 -5.41 11.83 5.62
CA LYS A 251 -5.48 10.52 6.28
C LYS A 251 -6.91 10.01 6.42
N ASP A 252 -7.85 10.92 6.60
CA ASP A 252 -9.27 10.59 6.79
C ASP A 252 -9.97 10.28 5.46
N ALA A 253 -9.25 10.36 4.34
CA ALA A 253 -9.69 9.81 3.05
C ALA A 253 -9.70 8.27 3.01
N PHE A 254 -9.12 7.61 4.02
CA PHE A 254 -9.03 6.15 4.11
C PHE A 254 -9.76 5.64 5.34
N VAL A 255 -10.18 4.38 5.29
CA VAL A 255 -10.71 3.61 6.40
C VAL A 255 -9.93 2.30 6.54
N ALA A 256 -9.62 1.90 7.76
CA ALA A 256 -8.98 0.63 8.08
C ALA A 256 -10.01 -0.33 8.70
N TYR A 257 -10.04 -1.56 8.18
CA TYR A 257 -10.88 -2.66 8.69
C TYR A 257 -10.01 -3.60 9.50
N GLU A 258 -10.16 -3.55 10.81
CA GLU A 258 -9.30 -4.24 11.76
C GLU A 258 -10.08 -5.30 12.53
N LEU A 259 -9.53 -6.53 12.64
CA LEU A 259 -10.15 -7.56 13.46
C LEU A 259 -10.36 -7.06 14.89
N GLY A 260 -11.59 -7.15 15.36
CA GLY A 260 -11.89 -6.98 16.77
C GLY A 260 -11.05 -7.96 17.58
N GLY A 261 -10.31 -7.49 18.59
CA GLY A 261 -9.69 -8.40 19.54
C GLY A 261 -10.78 -9.18 20.25
N GLU A 262 -10.58 -10.49 20.42
CA GLU A 262 -11.34 -11.24 21.41
C GLU A 262 -11.10 -10.52 22.76
N GLY A 263 -12.20 -10.03 23.35
CA GLY A 263 -12.24 -9.49 24.70
C GLY A 263 -12.10 -10.60 25.72
#